data_a464b5ca77b7ded06630ba11ed0c5a15
#
_entry.id   a464b5ca77b7ded06630ba11ed0c5a15
#
_cell.length_a   1.000
_cell.length_b   1.000
_cell.length_c   1.000
_cell.angle_alpha   90.00
_cell.angle_beta   90.00
_cell.angle_gamma   90.00
#
_symmetry.space_group_name_H-M   'P 1'
#
loop_
_entity.id
_entity.type
_entity.pdbx_description
1 polymer ?
#
loop_
_entity_poly.entity_id
_entity_poly.type
_entity_poly.pdbx_seq_one_letter_code
_entity_poly.pdbx_strand_id
1 'polypeptide(L)'
;GRRADGGVFALPAPSDTRISDDYGNRTHPILGTQQFHNGIDMAAPGGSAILAAYDGKVVAAAYSGSMGNYIMIDHGDSLYTIYMHASALYVSKGQEVNRGDKIAAVGSTGRSTGNHLHFSVRLNGSYVSPWSYLRS
;
A
#
# COMPACT_ATOMS: atom_id res chain seq x y z
N GLY A 1 6.40 -18.60 -8.75
CA GLY A 1 5.65 -17.47 -9.16
C GLY A 1 6.42 -16.53 -10.05
N ARG A 2 5.70 -15.60 -10.60
CA ARG A 2 6.30 -14.60 -11.44
C ARG A 2 6.94 -13.52 -10.60
N ARG A 3 8.14 -13.12 -10.98
CA ARG A 3 8.82 -12.03 -10.30
C ARG A 3 8.31 -10.68 -10.81
N ALA A 4 8.15 -9.74 -9.89
CA ALA A 4 7.75 -8.39 -10.25
C ALA A 4 8.98 -7.62 -10.74
N ASP A 5 8.91 -7.17 -11.98
CA ASP A 5 9.94 -6.31 -12.55
C ASP A 5 9.50 -4.85 -12.47
N GLY A 6 10.46 -3.95 -12.56
CA GLY A 6 10.16 -2.53 -12.47
C GLY A 6 9.09 -2.12 -13.44
N GLY A 7 8.04 -1.49 -12.93
CA GLY A 7 6.98 -0.96 -13.76
C GLY A 7 5.86 -1.92 -14.09
N VAL A 8 5.81 -3.08 -13.44
CA VAL A 8 4.73 -4.04 -13.73
C VAL A 8 3.62 -4.04 -12.69
N PHE A 9 3.74 -3.26 -11.63
CA PHE A 9 2.68 -3.16 -10.63
C PHE A 9 1.51 -2.37 -11.18
N ALA A 10 0.30 -2.84 -10.87
CA ALA A 10 -0.89 -2.02 -11.07
C ALA A 10 -0.96 -0.98 -9.97
N LEU A 11 -1.57 0.18 -10.26
CA LEU A 11 -1.85 1.16 -9.22
C LEU A 11 -2.81 0.53 -8.22
N PRO A 12 -2.51 0.62 -6.92
CA PRO A 12 -3.35 -0.02 -5.91
C PRO A 12 -4.62 0.76 -5.58
N ALA A 13 -4.84 1.90 -6.22
CA ALA A 13 -6.01 2.74 -6.01
C ALA A 13 -6.56 3.20 -7.35
N PRO A 14 -7.75 3.84 -7.40
CA PRO A 14 -8.32 4.31 -8.66
C PRO A 14 -7.37 5.21 -9.44
N SER A 15 -7.48 5.16 -10.78
CA SER A 15 -6.54 5.84 -11.67
C SER A 15 -6.54 7.36 -11.52
N ASP A 16 -7.64 7.95 -11.02
CA ASP A 16 -7.73 9.39 -10.78
C ASP A 16 -7.29 9.79 -9.37
N THR A 17 -6.72 8.87 -8.63
CA THR A 17 -6.25 9.11 -7.26
C THR A 17 -5.04 10.02 -7.28
N ARG A 18 -5.04 10.98 -6.36
CA ARG A 18 -3.93 11.92 -6.20
C ARG A 18 -2.97 11.41 -5.14
N ILE A 19 -1.68 11.56 -5.38
CA ILE A 19 -0.67 11.28 -4.36
C ILE A 19 -0.67 12.45 -3.37
N SER A 20 -1.07 12.18 -2.13
CA SER A 20 -1.14 13.22 -1.10
C SER A 20 0.14 13.32 -0.30
N ASP A 21 0.97 12.27 -0.29
CA ASP A 21 2.25 12.28 0.41
C ASP A 21 3.17 11.28 -0.26
N ASP A 22 4.38 11.71 -0.59
CA ASP A 22 5.31 10.92 -1.40
C ASP A 22 6.29 10.16 -0.50
N TYR A 23 6.96 9.19 -1.12
CA TYR A 23 8.01 8.40 -0.47
C TYR A 23 9.25 9.25 -0.28
N GLY A 24 9.96 9.04 0.84
CA GLY A 24 11.27 9.59 1.08
C GLY A 24 11.33 10.55 2.24
N ASN A 25 12.45 11.22 2.37
CA ASN A 25 12.65 12.20 3.41
C ASN A 25 11.83 13.46 3.16
N ARG A 26 11.29 13.99 4.22
CA ARG A 26 10.57 15.26 4.18
C ARG A 26 10.83 16.03 5.48
N THR A 27 10.73 17.34 5.41
CA THR A 27 10.90 18.21 6.56
C THR A 27 9.53 18.53 7.13
N HIS A 28 9.35 18.32 8.44
CA HIS A 28 8.11 18.68 9.10
C HIS A 28 7.95 20.20 9.04
N PRO A 29 6.81 20.72 8.54
CA PRO A 29 6.69 22.17 8.28
C PRO A 29 6.74 23.05 9.51
N ILE A 30 6.37 22.52 10.68
CA ILE A 30 6.36 23.30 11.91
C ILE A 30 7.62 23.05 12.73
N LEU A 31 7.98 21.78 12.92
CA LEU A 31 9.09 21.40 13.78
C LEU A 31 10.44 21.46 13.09
N GLY A 32 10.47 21.47 11.77
CA GLY A 32 11.71 21.47 11.02
C GLY A 32 12.48 20.16 11.08
N THR A 33 11.89 19.10 11.67
CA THR A 33 12.55 17.82 11.79
C THR A 33 12.42 17.03 10.49
N GLN A 34 13.42 16.22 10.19
CA GLN A 34 13.38 15.30 9.05
C GLN A 34 12.58 14.07 9.42
N GLN A 35 11.68 13.66 8.53
CA GLN A 35 10.92 12.43 8.68
C GLN A 35 11.01 11.62 7.41
N PHE A 36 11.20 10.31 7.54
CA PHE A 36 11.24 9.43 6.40
C PHE A 36 9.88 8.76 6.21
N HIS A 37 9.29 8.92 5.03
CA HIS A 37 8.01 8.31 4.69
C HIS A 37 8.26 7.01 3.92
N ASN A 38 7.87 5.88 4.50
CA ASN A 38 8.20 4.55 4.00
C ASN A 38 7.34 4.10 2.81
N GLY A 39 6.41 4.90 2.37
CA GLY A 39 5.51 4.55 1.28
C GLY A 39 4.92 5.79 0.68
N ILE A 40 3.85 5.61 -0.07
CA ILE A 40 3.12 6.74 -0.65
C ILE A 40 1.70 6.73 -0.13
N ASP A 41 1.15 7.91 0.12
CA ASP A 41 -0.26 8.08 0.50
C ASP A 41 -1.04 8.54 -0.70
N MET A 42 -2.12 7.83 -0.99
CA MET A 42 -2.98 8.10 -2.13
C MET A 42 -4.33 8.54 -1.61
N ALA A 43 -4.69 9.80 -1.87
CA ALA A 43 -5.98 10.35 -1.46
C ALA A 43 -7.07 9.79 -2.36
N ALA A 44 -8.08 9.18 -1.76
CA ALA A 44 -9.21 8.62 -2.50
C ALA A 44 -10.44 8.63 -1.61
N PRO A 45 -11.64 8.69 -2.19
CA PRO A 45 -12.87 8.64 -1.37
C PRO A 45 -12.96 7.34 -0.60
N GLY A 46 -13.54 7.40 0.60
CA GLY A 46 -13.77 6.20 1.40
C GLY A 46 -14.63 5.21 0.60
N GLY A 47 -14.29 3.94 0.69
CA GLY A 47 -14.95 2.89 -0.06
C GLY A 47 -14.38 2.62 -1.44
N SER A 48 -13.44 3.45 -1.93
CA SER A 48 -12.79 3.20 -3.21
C SER A 48 -12.03 1.88 -3.17
N ALA A 49 -11.97 1.19 -4.31
CA ALA A 49 -11.31 -0.12 -4.36
C ALA A 49 -9.82 0.01 -4.15
N ILE A 50 -9.28 -0.85 -3.29
CA ILE A 50 -7.84 -1.07 -3.17
C ILE A 50 -7.53 -2.35 -3.95
N LEU A 51 -6.60 -2.27 -4.87
CA LEU A 51 -6.28 -3.35 -5.80
C LEU A 51 -4.93 -3.95 -5.47
N ALA A 52 -4.81 -5.27 -5.67
CA ALA A 52 -3.52 -5.94 -5.53
C ALA A 52 -2.55 -5.40 -6.59
N ALA A 53 -1.38 -4.97 -6.18
CA ALA A 53 -0.41 -4.37 -7.09
C ALA A 53 0.17 -5.40 -8.06
N TYR A 54 0.25 -6.66 -7.64
CA TYR A 54 0.81 -7.73 -8.46
C TYR A 54 0.32 -9.07 -7.93
N ASP A 55 0.55 -10.12 -8.72
CA ASP A 55 0.21 -11.48 -8.31
C ASP A 55 0.95 -11.84 -7.03
N GLY A 56 0.30 -12.54 -6.12
CA GLY A 56 0.94 -12.97 -4.91
C GLY A 56 -0.01 -13.67 -3.95
N LYS A 57 0.47 -13.87 -2.72
CA LYS A 57 -0.28 -14.54 -1.67
C LYS A 57 -0.41 -13.60 -0.48
N VAL A 58 -1.61 -13.50 0.07
CA VAL A 58 -1.87 -12.69 1.24
C VAL A 58 -1.23 -13.36 2.46
N VAL A 59 -0.27 -12.69 3.08
CA VAL A 59 0.41 -13.22 4.26
C VAL A 59 -0.04 -12.53 5.54
N ALA A 60 -0.77 -11.42 5.43
CA ALA A 60 -1.40 -10.77 6.57
C ALA A 60 -2.64 -10.03 6.12
N ALA A 61 -3.71 -10.13 6.90
CA ALA A 61 -4.94 -9.37 6.71
C ALA A 61 -5.53 -9.21 8.11
N ALA A 62 -5.30 -8.04 8.71
CA ALA A 62 -5.59 -7.86 10.13
C ALA A 62 -5.78 -6.37 10.46
N TYR A 63 -5.89 -6.07 11.74
CA TYR A 63 -6.01 -4.71 12.24
C TYR A 63 -4.90 -4.43 13.25
N SER A 64 -4.30 -3.26 13.15
CA SER A 64 -3.38 -2.77 14.17
C SER A 64 -3.72 -1.31 14.50
N GLY A 65 -3.29 -0.84 15.67
CA GLY A 65 -3.60 0.52 16.10
C GLY A 65 -2.99 1.59 15.20
N SER A 66 -1.84 1.33 14.60
CA SER A 66 -1.17 2.32 13.74
C SER A 66 -1.58 2.17 12.28
N MET A 67 -1.69 0.94 11.78
CA MET A 67 -1.96 0.69 10.36
C MET A 67 -3.45 0.60 10.03
N GLY A 68 -4.29 0.46 11.06
CA GLY A 68 -5.70 0.18 10.83
C GLY A 68 -5.88 -1.20 10.24
N ASN A 69 -6.92 -1.36 9.43
CA ASN A 69 -7.08 -2.59 8.66
C ASN A 69 -6.02 -2.59 7.56
N TYR A 70 -5.21 -3.64 7.52
CA TYR A 70 -4.10 -3.68 6.57
C TYR A 70 -3.98 -5.06 5.93
N ILE A 71 -3.35 -5.08 4.76
CA ILE A 71 -3.05 -6.30 4.01
C ILE A 71 -1.58 -6.26 3.63
N MET A 72 -0.92 -7.43 3.73
CA MET A 72 0.43 -7.62 3.20
C MET A 72 0.41 -8.77 2.22
N ILE A 73 0.96 -8.56 1.03
CA ILE A 73 1.02 -9.57 -0.03
C ILE A 73 2.48 -9.92 -0.31
N ASP A 74 2.76 -11.21 -0.36
CA ASP A 74 4.07 -11.77 -0.73
C ASP A 74 4.06 -12.06 -2.23
N HIS A 75 4.93 -11.39 -2.96
CA HIS A 75 5.02 -11.53 -4.43
C HIS A 75 6.15 -12.46 -4.85
N GLY A 76 6.87 -13.06 -3.89
CA GLY A 76 8.05 -13.86 -4.18
C GLY A 76 9.33 -13.03 -4.14
N ASP A 77 10.47 -13.70 -4.06
CA ASP A 77 11.79 -13.06 -4.05
C ASP A 77 11.96 -12.01 -2.96
N SER A 78 11.32 -12.23 -1.80
CA SER A 78 11.35 -11.32 -0.65
C SER A 78 10.75 -9.94 -0.95
N LEU A 79 9.83 -9.87 -1.91
CA LEU A 79 9.14 -8.65 -2.29
C LEU A 79 7.71 -8.67 -1.74
N TYR A 80 7.37 -7.64 -0.97
CA TYR A 80 6.05 -7.52 -0.33
C TYR A 80 5.44 -6.16 -0.63
N THR A 81 4.12 -6.12 -0.73
CA THR A 81 3.38 -4.85 -0.75
C THR A 81 2.46 -4.80 0.45
N ILE A 82 2.28 -3.61 1.03
CA ILE A 82 1.52 -3.41 2.25
C ILE A 82 0.52 -2.29 2.00
N TYR A 83 -0.75 -2.54 2.37
CA TYR A 83 -1.88 -1.64 2.13
C TYR A 83 -2.52 -1.34 3.47
N MET A 84 -2.58 -0.07 3.86
CA MET A 84 -2.99 0.33 5.21
C MET A 84 -4.22 1.24 5.20
N HIS A 85 -4.84 1.35 6.36
CA HIS A 85 -5.94 2.28 6.66
C HIS A 85 -7.24 1.95 5.93
N ALA A 86 -7.43 0.68 5.54
CA ALA A 86 -8.63 0.26 4.83
C ALA A 86 -9.87 0.34 5.74
N SER A 87 -11.01 0.61 5.14
CA SER A 87 -12.31 0.54 5.85
C SER A 87 -12.82 -0.89 5.89
N ALA A 88 -12.47 -1.72 4.91
CA ALA A 88 -12.90 -3.11 4.83
C ALA A 88 -11.85 -3.94 4.13
N LEU A 89 -11.76 -5.21 4.50
CA LEU A 89 -10.87 -6.19 3.88
C LEU A 89 -11.71 -7.26 3.21
N TYR A 90 -11.37 -7.61 1.97
CA TYR A 90 -12.13 -8.58 1.19
C TYR A 90 -11.39 -9.88 0.97
N VAL A 91 -10.14 -9.98 1.46
CA VAL A 91 -9.31 -11.17 1.34
C VAL A 91 -8.82 -11.57 2.71
N SER A 92 -8.35 -12.82 2.82
CA SER A 92 -7.88 -13.38 4.08
C SER A 92 -6.45 -13.90 3.92
N LYS A 93 -5.75 -14.02 5.05
CA LYS A 93 -4.42 -14.62 5.07
C LYS A 93 -4.45 -15.99 4.41
N GLY A 94 -3.50 -16.23 3.53
CA GLY A 94 -3.39 -17.49 2.80
C GLY A 94 -4.04 -17.48 1.43
N GLN A 95 -4.83 -16.46 1.11
CA GLN A 95 -5.52 -16.38 -0.17
C GLN A 95 -4.56 -15.90 -1.25
N GLU A 96 -4.66 -16.49 -2.44
CA GLU A 96 -3.89 -16.04 -3.59
C GLU A 96 -4.68 -14.98 -4.35
N VAL A 97 -3.96 -13.96 -4.85
CA VAL A 97 -4.56 -12.86 -5.58
C VAL A 97 -3.77 -12.60 -6.84
N ASN A 98 -4.44 -12.01 -7.83
CA ASN A 98 -3.80 -11.60 -9.08
C ASN A 98 -3.74 -10.08 -9.14
N ARG A 99 -2.82 -9.57 -9.94
CA ARG A 99 -2.69 -8.14 -10.16
C ARG A 99 -4.04 -7.55 -10.58
N GLY A 100 -4.46 -6.51 -9.88
CA GLY A 100 -5.72 -5.84 -10.16
C GLY A 100 -6.92 -6.37 -9.41
N ASP A 101 -6.78 -7.45 -8.64
CA ASP A 101 -7.89 -7.96 -7.83
C ASP A 101 -8.25 -6.96 -6.74
N LYS A 102 -9.55 -6.78 -6.51
CA LYS A 102 -10.02 -5.91 -5.42
C LYS A 102 -9.81 -6.64 -4.09
N ILE A 103 -8.98 -6.07 -3.24
CA ILE A 103 -8.61 -6.72 -1.97
C ILE A 103 -9.17 -6.01 -0.75
N ALA A 104 -9.49 -4.72 -0.88
CA ALA A 104 -9.96 -3.92 0.26
C ALA A 104 -10.65 -2.66 -0.24
N ALA A 105 -11.09 -1.84 0.70
CA ALA A 105 -11.68 -0.53 0.40
C ALA A 105 -10.96 0.56 1.18
N VAL A 106 -10.77 1.71 0.57
CA VAL A 106 -10.10 2.85 1.19
C VAL A 106 -10.89 3.33 2.41
N GLY A 107 -10.16 3.71 3.44
CA GLY A 107 -10.74 4.26 4.64
C GLY A 107 -9.77 5.17 5.38
N SER A 108 -10.00 5.33 6.68
CA SER A 108 -9.11 6.12 7.53
C SER A 108 -8.93 5.45 8.89
N THR A 109 -8.91 4.12 8.90
CA THR A 109 -8.72 3.36 10.14
C THR A 109 -7.27 3.43 10.61
N GLY A 110 -7.06 3.21 11.90
CA GLY A 110 -5.74 3.34 12.50
C GLY A 110 -5.33 4.78 12.65
N ARG A 111 -4.05 5.06 12.54
CA ARG A 111 -3.51 6.42 12.63
C ARG A 111 -3.64 7.15 11.33
N SER A 112 -4.82 7.66 11.08
CA SER A 112 -5.11 8.37 9.84
C SER A 112 -6.01 9.56 10.13
N THR A 113 -5.78 10.67 9.44
CA THR A 113 -6.57 11.87 9.61
C THR A 113 -7.55 12.10 8.47
N GLY A 114 -7.63 11.17 7.52
CA GLY A 114 -8.57 11.28 6.41
C GLY A 114 -8.52 10.05 5.54
N ASN A 115 -9.46 9.94 4.62
CA ASN A 115 -9.54 8.80 3.73
C ASN A 115 -8.36 8.77 2.78
N HIS A 116 -7.52 7.76 2.91
CA HIS A 116 -6.39 7.57 2.01
C HIS A 116 -5.88 6.15 2.11
N LEU A 117 -5.13 5.73 1.10
CA LEU A 117 -4.40 4.46 1.11
C LEU A 117 -2.93 4.75 1.35
N HIS A 118 -2.35 4.14 2.37
CA HIS A 118 -0.90 4.13 2.54
C HIS A 118 -0.36 2.85 1.92
N PHE A 119 0.45 3.00 0.88
CA PHE A 119 1.00 1.88 0.11
C PHE A 119 2.51 1.84 0.27
N SER A 120 3.04 0.70 0.73
CA SER A 120 4.47 0.50 0.93
C SER A 120 4.95 -0.71 0.16
N VAL A 121 6.21 -0.67 -0.26
CA VAL A 121 6.89 -1.81 -0.88
C VAL A 121 8.09 -2.16 -0.02
N ARG A 122 8.23 -3.44 0.32
CA ARG A 122 9.35 -3.93 1.12
C ARG A 122 10.09 -5.00 0.34
N LEU A 123 11.39 -4.82 0.18
CA LEU A 123 12.25 -5.75 -0.55
C LEU A 123 13.41 -6.16 0.36
N ASN A 124 13.58 -7.47 0.55
CA ASN A 124 14.65 -8.01 1.38
C ASN A 124 14.66 -7.42 2.79
N GLY A 125 13.46 -7.19 3.35
CA GLY A 125 13.31 -6.69 4.70
C GLY A 125 13.42 -5.19 4.85
N SER A 126 13.64 -4.46 3.78
CA SER A 126 13.78 -3.00 3.82
C SER A 126 12.72 -2.33 2.95
N TYR A 127 12.20 -1.20 3.41
CA TYR A 127 11.28 -0.41 2.60
C TYR A 127 12.04 0.24 1.45
N VAL A 128 11.44 0.21 0.26
CA VAL A 128 12.01 0.79 -0.95
C VAL A 128 10.98 1.68 -1.61
N SER A 129 11.41 2.52 -2.56
CA SER A 129 10.50 3.41 -3.24
C SER A 129 9.49 2.63 -4.07
N PRO A 130 8.17 2.84 -3.83
CA PRO A 130 7.16 2.19 -4.67
C PRO A 130 7.24 2.59 -6.13
N TRP A 131 7.80 3.77 -6.42
CA TRP A 131 7.90 4.26 -7.80
C TRP A 131 8.76 3.37 -8.69
N SER A 132 9.67 2.58 -8.09
CA SER A 132 10.49 1.64 -8.87
C SER A 132 9.64 0.56 -9.52
N TYR A 133 8.43 0.32 -9.03
CA TYR A 133 7.54 -0.74 -9.50
C TYR A 133 6.26 -0.22 -10.13
N LEU A 134 5.82 0.98 -9.75
CA LEU A 134 4.58 1.55 -10.27
C LEU A 134 4.82 2.27 -11.59
N ARG A 135 3.88 2.11 -12.52
CA ARG A 135 3.84 2.87 -13.77
C ARG A 135 2.50 3.57 -13.90
N SER A 136 2.56 4.78 -14.33
CA SER A 136 1.34 5.54 -14.63
C SER A 136 0.83 5.23 -16.03
#